data_ba94e6003f7855380fdb4eb2b2880d26
#
_entry.id   ba94e6003f7855380fdb4eb2b2880d26
#
_cell.length_a   1.000
_cell.length_b   1.000
_cell.length_c   1.000
_cell.angle_alpha   90.00
_cell.angle_beta   90.00
_cell.angle_gamma   90.00
#
_symmetry.space_group_name_H-M   'P 1'
#
loop_
_entity.id
_entity.type
_entity.pdbx_description
1 polymer ?
#
loop_
_entity_poly.entity_id
_entity_poly.type
_entity_poly.pdbx_seq_one_letter_code
_entity_poly.pdbx_strand_id
1 'polypeptide(L)'
;MITILKKQVAWASLATVLSLTATSPCRGAATLLRNCFGAPQTYTTTFDHEFSSSENIANHDYDVPNHLVGNGPVIVANCSCPGNIFSSSMVYEKTFAGSPLKPGTSGYGYLTEKIDADITAYADAINSPDGTSLTPIAVNEYPTSRANMRNTSENALAKTEGDANVCSSGTQPSNAATVKRNFRWNVVAIMLHVKKPILGQEVIPSTIVAQNYACLYFGSGGSCDPGQADQVSDIWFSGTLSAPLSCVINEGSTIEVEFGSIVSKQFVIKGQPPKRYAIKNVDIAYHCDDNAVGNTDRIKLTLTADQGVADSSTPYIAKLLDRDDLGVRVYDEHSQNVALDGTYEFPVTMDAQGNGVVKIQAVPVSTTNASPAPGRFEGNVTVKMDLR
;
A
#
# COMPACT_ATOMS: atom_id res chain seq x y z
N MET A 1 -37.69 -67.47 26.04
CA MET A 1 -37.33 -68.77 26.59
C MET A 1 -35.88 -68.67 27.09
N ILE A 2 -35.71 -68.94 28.39
CA ILE A 2 -34.49 -69.03 29.20
C ILE A 2 -33.82 -67.70 29.59
N THR A 3 -34.19 -67.25 30.77
CA THR A 3 -33.58 -66.34 31.69
C THR A 3 -32.39 -66.95 32.39
N ILE A 4 -31.21 -66.28 32.42
CA ILE A 4 -30.13 -66.60 33.34
C ILE A 4 -29.73 -65.39 34.10
N LEU A 5 -30.11 -65.31 35.39
CA LEU A 5 -29.59 -64.38 36.40
C LEU A 5 -28.10 -64.69 36.70
N LYS A 6 -27.20 -63.76 36.70
CA LYS A 6 -25.94 -63.87 37.43
C LYS A 6 -25.77 -62.72 38.41
N LYS A 7 -25.60 -63.12 39.65
CA LYS A 7 -25.34 -62.30 40.85
C LYS A 7 -24.05 -61.54 40.71
N GLN A 8 -24.12 -60.22 41.02
CA GLN A 8 -22.95 -59.42 41.27
C GLN A 8 -22.46 -59.56 42.70
N VAL A 9 -21.20 -59.85 42.85
CA VAL A 9 -20.45 -59.84 44.10
C VAL A 9 -19.81 -58.45 44.20
N ALA A 10 -20.20 -57.68 45.20
CA ALA A 10 -19.62 -56.40 45.51
C ALA A 10 -18.28 -56.56 46.24
N TRP A 11 -17.21 -56.08 45.63
CA TRP A 11 -15.92 -55.91 46.29
C TRP A 11 -15.79 -54.41 46.62
N ALA A 12 -15.84 -54.07 47.93
CA ALA A 12 -15.55 -52.77 48.45
C ALA A 12 -14.01 -52.58 48.47
N SER A 13 -13.49 -51.85 47.50
CA SER A 13 -12.09 -51.43 47.53
C SER A 13 -12.03 -50.06 48.22
N LEU A 14 -11.43 -50.05 49.40
CA LEU A 14 -11.09 -48.86 50.15
C LEU A 14 -9.92 -48.15 49.44
N ALA A 15 -10.22 -47.17 48.58
CA ALA A 15 -9.21 -46.31 47.96
C ALA A 15 -8.86 -45.17 48.91
N THR A 16 -7.72 -45.29 49.56
CA THR A 16 -7.10 -44.17 50.31
C THR A 16 -6.65 -43.12 49.30
N VAL A 17 -7.41 -42.03 49.20
CA VAL A 17 -7.03 -40.86 48.40
C VAL A 17 -5.95 -40.11 49.18
N LEU A 18 -4.68 -40.35 48.80
CA LEU A 18 -3.55 -39.50 49.15
C LEU A 18 -3.70 -38.19 48.37
N SER A 19 -4.29 -37.16 48.98
CA SER A 19 -4.27 -35.82 48.42
C SER A 19 -2.83 -35.28 48.50
N LEU A 20 -2.08 -35.45 47.42
CA LEU A 20 -0.91 -34.63 47.17
C LEU A 20 -1.40 -33.21 46.91
N THR A 21 -1.37 -32.40 47.96
CA THR A 21 -1.40 -30.94 47.80
C THR A 21 -0.10 -30.58 47.08
N ALA A 22 -0.15 -30.47 45.78
CA ALA A 22 0.86 -29.79 45.03
C ALA A 22 0.89 -28.35 45.53
N THR A 23 1.82 -28.05 46.42
CA THR A 23 2.16 -26.68 46.75
C THR A 23 2.73 -26.07 45.46
N SER A 24 1.85 -25.45 44.68
CA SER A 24 2.29 -24.55 43.63
C SER A 24 3.26 -23.57 44.28
N PRO A 25 4.50 -23.43 43.77
CA PRO A 25 5.39 -22.43 44.29
C PRO A 25 4.63 -21.10 44.19
N CYS A 26 4.42 -20.46 45.34
CA CYS A 26 3.88 -19.11 45.39
C CYS A 26 4.90 -18.22 44.67
N ARG A 27 4.74 -18.07 43.37
CA ARG A 27 5.46 -17.04 42.62
C ARG A 27 5.03 -15.72 43.22
N GLY A 28 5.93 -15.08 43.92
CA GLY A 28 5.66 -13.76 44.46
C GLY A 28 5.08 -12.89 43.39
N ALA A 29 3.93 -12.29 43.61
CA ALA A 29 3.32 -11.39 42.65
C ALA A 29 4.34 -10.29 42.31
N ALA A 30 4.56 -10.04 41.02
CA ALA A 30 5.46 -8.99 40.60
C ALA A 30 4.91 -7.64 41.09
N THR A 31 5.78 -6.79 41.59
CA THR A 31 5.42 -5.45 42.00
C THR A 31 5.59 -4.49 40.84
N LEU A 32 4.47 -4.01 40.32
CA LEU A 32 4.47 -3.02 39.23
C LEU A 32 5.01 -1.68 39.76
N LEU A 33 5.90 -1.10 39.00
CA LEU A 33 6.29 0.29 39.13
C LEU A 33 5.20 1.16 38.47
N ARG A 34 4.86 2.26 39.12
CA ARG A 34 3.77 3.13 38.67
C ARG A 34 4.29 4.51 38.32
N ASN A 35 3.55 5.20 37.44
CA ASN A 35 3.89 6.55 36.99
C ASN A 35 5.31 6.66 36.44
N CYS A 36 5.73 5.65 35.68
CA CYS A 36 7.06 5.60 35.11
C CYS A 36 7.20 6.51 33.89
N PHE A 37 6.15 6.67 33.14
CA PHE A 37 6.18 7.34 31.85
C PHE A 37 5.25 8.56 31.86
N GLY A 38 5.65 9.63 31.15
CA GLY A 38 4.80 10.78 30.87
C GLY A 38 3.86 10.51 29.70
N ALA A 39 3.48 11.58 28.99
CA ALA A 39 2.71 11.44 27.76
C ALA A 39 3.48 10.60 26.72
N PRO A 40 2.79 9.81 25.89
CA PRO A 40 3.43 9.03 24.83
C PRO A 40 4.27 9.91 23.90
N GLN A 41 5.45 9.44 23.52
CA GLN A 41 6.30 10.12 22.55
C GLN A 41 5.80 9.86 21.15
N THR A 42 5.84 10.88 20.30
CA THR A 42 5.48 10.77 18.89
C THR A 42 6.74 10.60 18.06
N TYR A 43 6.79 9.53 17.27
CA TYR A 43 7.82 9.28 16.28
C TYR A 43 7.20 9.32 14.89
N THR A 44 7.91 9.92 13.92
CA THR A 44 7.44 10.03 12.55
C THR A 44 8.43 9.36 11.61
N THR A 45 7.92 8.67 10.61
CA THR A 45 8.72 8.08 9.54
C THR A 45 8.01 8.25 8.21
N THR A 46 8.79 8.38 7.14
CA THR A 46 8.28 8.57 5.79
C THR A 46 8.94 7.57 4.84
N PHE A 47 8.19 7.14 3.84
CA PHE A 47 8.69 6.27 2.81
C PHE A 47 8.10 6.66 1.45
N ASP A 48 8.99 7.05 0.53
CA ASP A 48 8.64 7.34 -0.85
C ASP A 48 9.26 6.28 -1.74
N HIS A 49 8.48 5.72 -2.67
CA HIS A 49 8.92 4.64 -3.54
C HIS A 49 8.24 4.70 -4.90
N GLU A 50 9.00 4.39 -5.95
CA GLU A 50 8.51 4.20 -7.29
C GLU A 50 8.46 2.70 -7.59
N PHE A 51 7.25 2.15 -7.69
CA PHE A 51 7.05 0.75 -8.02
C PHE A 51 7.38 0.48 -9.48
N SER A 52 8.14 -0.57 -9.71
CA SER A 52 8.24 -1.18 -11.04
C SER A 52 6.93 -1.87 -11.43
N SER A 53 6.77 -2.21 -12.70
CA SER A 53 5.59 -2.95 -13.19
C SER A 53 5.41 -4.32 -12.52
N SER A 54 6.51 -4.95 -12.07
CA SER A 54 6.47 -6.23 -11.36
C SER A 54 6.07 -6.12 -9.90
N GLU A 55 6.26 -4.96 -9.29
CA GLU A 55 5.86 -4.67 -7.90
C GLU A 55 4.43 -4.12 -7.84
N ASN A 56 3.99 -3.42 -8.89
CA ASN A 56 2.69 -2.75 -8.96
C ASN A 56 1.57 -3.68 -9.46
N ILE A 57 1.45 -4.83 -8.87
CA ILE A 57 0.40 -5.81 -9.19
C ILE A 57 -0.49 -6.09 -7.98
N ALA A 58 -1.77 -6.37 -8.24
CA ALA A 58 -2.72 -6.68 -7.17
C ALA A 58 -2.31 -7.96 -6.41
N ASN A 59 -2.48 -7.92 -5.08
CA ASN A 59 -2.10 -8.97 -4.14
C ASN A 59 -0.58 -9.22 -4.07
N HIS A 60 0.22 -8.19 -4.33
CA HIS A 60 1.66 -8.23 -4.14
C HIS A 60 2.03 -7.59 -2.80
N ASP A 61 2.94 -8.25 -2.10
CA ASP A 61 3.51 -7.75 -0.85
C ASP A 61 4.88 -7.14 -1.10
N TYR A 62 5.10 -5.95 -0.58
CA TYR A 62 6.34 -5.21 -0.70
C TYR A 62 6.92 -4.91 0.67
N ASP A 63 8.06 -5.51 0.99
CA ASP A 63 8.79 -5.19 2.21
C ASP A 63 9.47 -3.83 2.07
N VAL A 64 9.08 -2.89 2.93
CA VAL A 64 9.77 -1.61 3.01
C VAL A 64 11.20 -1.85 3.47
N PRO A 65 12.22 -1.46 2.67
CA PRO A 65 13.62 -1.75 2.99
C PRO A 65 14.04 -1.18 4.33
N ASN A 66 14.69 -2.00 5.13
CA ASN A 66 15.15 -1.70 6.49
C ASN A 66 14.01 -1.48 7.49
N HIS A 67 14.31 -1.64 8.75
CA HIS A 67 13.40 -1.24 9.82
C HIS A 67 13.23 0.28 9.80
N LEU A 68 12.00 0.74 9.61
CA LEU A 68 11.72 2.17 9.65
C LEU A 68 11.89 2.66 11.08
N VAL A 69 12.81 3.58 11.26
CA VAL A 69 13.10 4.18 12.56
C VAL A 69 12.51 5.59 12.58
N GLY A 70 11.53 5.80 13.44
CA GLY A 70 10.95 7.14 13.63
C GLY A 70 11.96 8.12 14.24
N ASN A 71 11.84 9.37 13.87
CA ASN A 71 12.61 10.46 14.45
C ASN A 71 11.92 10.98 15.70
N GLY A 72 12.67 11.18 16.76
CA GLY A 72 12.14 11.72 18.02
C GLY A 72 13.09 11.50 19.21
N PRO A 73 12.77 12.09 20.36
CA PRO A 73 13.58 11.96 21.55
C PRO A 73 13.48 10.55 22.15
N VAL A 74 14.44 10.22 23.02
CA VAL A 74 14.34 9.05 23.89
C VAL A 74 13.26 9.29 24.95
N ILE A 75 12.64 8.21 25.40
CA ILE A 75 11.67 8.21 26.49
C ILE A 75 12.45 8.04 27.79
N VAL A 76 12.22 8.91 28.75
CA VAL A 76 12.83 8.80 30.08
C VAL A 76 11.78 8.27 31.05
N ALA A 77 12.01 7.07 31.57
CA ALA A 77 11.22 6.58 32.69
C ALA A 77 11.72 7.17 34.01
N ASN A 78 10.76 7.59 34.84
CA ASN A 78 11.01 8.14 36.16
C ASN A 78 9.97 7.57 37.12
N CYS A 79 10.22 6.38 37.64
CA CYS A 79 9.27 5.64 38.46
C CYS A 79 9.41 5.96 39.95
N SER A 80 8.29 5.91 40.66
CA SER A 80 8.28 5.87 42.12
C SER A 80 8.51 4.46 42.61
N CYS A 81 9.50 4.27 43.49
CA CYS A 81 9.85 2.97 44.04
C CYS A 81 9.10 2.66 45.34
N PRO A 82 8.54 1.45 45.49
CA PRO A 82 7.98 1.01 46.75
C PRO A 82 9.03 0.93 47.86
N GLY A 83 8.68 1.34 49.09
CA GLY A 83 9.62 1.46 50.21
C GLY A 83 10.18 0.17 50.79
N ASN A 84 9.78 -0.99 50.30
CA ASN A 84 10.15 -2.31 50.79
C ASN A 84 10.99 -3.14 49.78
N ILE A 85 11.61 -2.50 48.79
CA ILE A 85 12.40 -3.17 47.79
C ILE A 85 13.86 -3.27 48.21
N PHE A 86 14.42 -4.46 48.09
CA PHE A 86 15.81 -4.74 48.41
C PHE A 86 16.76 -4.41 47.27
N SER A 87 18.01 -4.08 47.61
CA SER A 87 19.05 -3.70 46.67
C SER A 87 19.40 -4.77 45.62
N SER A 88 19.03 -6.02 45.87
CA SER A 88 19.19 -7.13 44.90
C SER A 88 18.03 -7.33 43.94
N SER A 89 16.95 -6.59 44.10
CA SER A 89 15.79 -6.73 43.22
C SER A 89 16.11 -6.21 41.83
N MET A 90 15.84 -7.03 40.83
CA MET A 90 16.00 -6.65 39.44
C MET A 90 14.70 -6.05 38.93
N VAL A 91 14.83 -5.03 38.09
CA VAL A 91 13.71 -4.49 37.32
C VAL A 91 13.60 -5.27 36.04
N TYR A 92 12.38 -5.62 35.72
CA TYR A 92 12.03 -6.26 34.45
C TYR A 92 11.18 -5.30 33.63
N GLU A 93 11.33 -5.42 32.33
CA GLU A 93 10.54 -4.73 31.35
C GLU A 93 9.69 -5.74 30.58
N LYS A 94 8.44 -5.35 30.32
CA LYS A 94 7.59 -6.07 29.40
C LYS A 94 6.95 -5.07 28.43
N THR A 95 7.12 -5.34 27.15
CA THR A 95 6.65 -4.46 26.08
C THR A 95 5.56 -5.13 25.28
N PHE A 96 4.62 -4.32 24.81
CA PHE A 96 3.52 -4.74 23.97
C PHE A 96 3.37 -3.75 22.83
N ALA A 97 2.82 -4.22 21.73
CA ALA A 97 2.50 -3.36 20.60
C ALA A 97 1.13 -3.69 20.03
N GLY A 98 0.53 -2.70 19.41
CA GLY A 98 -0.70 -2.80 18.66
C GLY A 98 -0.77 -1.73 17.60
N SER A 99 -1.78 -1.80 16.76
CA SER A 99 -2.05 -0.81 15.72
C SER A 99 -3.48 -0.30 15.83
N PRO A 100 -3.70 1.01 15.69
CA PRO A 100 -5.04 1.59 15.63
C PRO A 100 -5.61 1.59 14.20
N LEU A 101 -4.89 1.08 13.20
CA LEU A 101 -5.36 1.02 11.83
C LEU A 101 -6.71 0.30 11.74
N LYS A 102 -7.56 0.76 10.84
CA LYS A 102 -8.81 0.06 10.52
C LYS A 102 -8.48 -1.30 9.86
N PRO A 103 -9.41 -2.26 9.89
CA PRO A 103 -9.20 -3.52 9.17
C PRO A 103 -9.11 -3.26 7.66
N GLY A 104 -8.09 -3.82 7.05
CA GLY A 104 -7.90 -3.89 5.61
C GLY A 104 -8.32 -5.25 5.05
N THR A 105 -7.75 -5.64 3.92
CA THR A 105 -7.96 -6.94 3.30
C THR A 105 -7.02 -7.99 3.92
N SER A 106 -7.42 -9.26 3.88
CA SER A 106 -6.56 -10.41 4.24
C SER A 106 -5.89 -10.34 5.63
N GLY A 107 -6.46 -9.56 6.56
CA GLY A 107 -5.91 -9.43 7.92
C GLY A 107 -4.86 -8.31 8.06
N TYR A 108 -4.64 -7.52 7.03
CA TYR A 108 -3.78 -6.32 7.07
C TYR A 108 -4.50 -5.11 7.66
N GLY A 109 -3.73 -4.09 8.02
CA GLY A 109 -4.23 -2.77 8.43
C GLY A 109 -4.45 -1.86 7.22
N TYR A 110 -5.58 -1.18 7.15
CA TYR A 110 -5.93 -0.26 6.06
C TYR A 110 -5.07 1.02 6.09
N LEU A 111 -4.44 1.34 4.98
CA LEU A 111 -3.74 2.63 4.77
C LEU A 111 -4.48 3.52 3.77
N THR A 112 -4.75 3.01 2.57
CA THR A 112 -5.45 3.74 1.50
C THR A 112 -6.40 2.79 0.74
N GLU A 113 -7.11 3.30 -0.26
CA GLU A 113 -7.95 2.46 -1.13
C GLU A 113 -7.16 1.39 -1.91
N LYS A 114 -5.84 1.63 -2.12
CA LYS A 114 -5.00 0.75 -2.91
C LYS A 114 -3.97 -0.03 -2.09
N ILE A 115 -3.67 0.42 -0.89
CA ILE A 115 -2.58 -0.11 -0.07
C ILE A 115 -3.09 -0.44 1.33
N ASP A 116 -2.78 -1.64 1.78
CA ASP A 116 -2.84 -2.05 3.19
C ASP A 116 -1.43 -2.28 3.73
N ALA A 117 -1.28 -2.52 5.01
CA ALA A 117 0.03 -2.78 5.62
C ALA A 117 -0.03 -3.86 6.70
N ASP A 118 1.03 -4.66 6.76
CA ASP A 118 1.34 -5.47 7.93
C ASP A 118 2.43 -4.80 8.77
N ILE A 119 2.22 -4.79 10.08
CA ILE A 119 3.04 -4.01 11.00
C ILE A 119 3.76 -4.95 11.98
N THR A 120 5.05 -4.76 12.09
CA THR A 120 5.86 -5.34 13.18
C THR A 120 6.51 -4.20 13.95
N ALA A 121 6.13 -4.02 15.20
CA ALA A 121 6.82 -3.13 16.12
C ALA A 121 7.99 -3.86 16.80
N TYR A 122 8.79 -3.14 17.58
CA TYR A 122 9.94 -3.73 18.25
C TYR A 122 9.99 -3.29 19.71
N ALA A 123 10.58 -4.15 20.54
CA ALA A 123 10.90 -3.83 21.92
C ALA A 123 11.93 -2.69 22.00
N ASP A 124 12.23 -2.23 23.21
CA ASP A 124 13.13 -1.10 23.44
C ASP A 124 14.45 -1.22 22.66
N ALA A 125 14.65 -0.28 21.74
CA ALA A 125 15.81 -0.26 20.85
C ALA A 125 17.14 0.14 21.54
N ILE A 126 17.10 0.73 22.73
CA ILE A 126 18.34 1.07 23.48
C ILE A 126 19.06 -0.17 23.97
N ASN A 127 18.31 -1.23 24.31
CA ASN A 127 18.91 -2.50 24.72
C ASN A 127 19.53 -3.29 23.56
N SER A 128 19.37 -2.82 22.33
CA SER A 128 20.01 -3.37 21.13
C SER A 128 20.59 -2.24 20.27
N PRO A 129 21.67 -1.57 20.72
CA PRO A 129 22.18 -0.37 20.06
C PRO A 129 22.70 -0.62 18.64
N ASP A 130 23.01 -1.83 18.28
CA ASP A 130 23.43 -2.23 16.92
C ASP A 130 22.23 -2.56 16.00
N GLY A 131 21.02 -2.57 16.53
CA GLY A 131 19.81 -2.92 15.80
C GLY A 131 19.70 -4.38 15.37
N THR A 132 20.69 -5.22 15.68
CA THR A 132 20.74 -6.61 15.21
C THR A 132 19.96 -7.60 16.09
N SER A 133 19.62 -7.19 17.30
CA SER A 133 18.97 -8.05 18.31
C SER A 133 17.63 -7.50 18.78
N LEU A 134 16.98 -6.68 17.98
CA LEU A 134 15.65 -6.15 18.29
C LEU A 134 14.62 -7.28 18.36
N THR A 135 13.85 -7.30 19.45
CA THR A 135 12.79 -8.28 19.62
C THR A 135 11.51 -7.82 18.88
N PRO A 136 11.09 -8.54 17.83
CA PRO A 136 9.89 -8.16 17.07
C PRO A 136 8.61 -8.44 17.85
N ILE A 137 7.63 -7.55 17.71
CA ILE A 137 6.29 -7.67 18.26
C ILE A 137 5.30 -7.56 17.11
N ALA A 138 4.87 -8.71 16.58
CA ALA A 138 3.95 -8.74 15.46
C ALA A 138 2.56 -8.23 15.85
N VAL A 139 2.01 -7.36 15.02
CA VAL A 139 0.63 -6.89 15.11
C VAL A 139 -0.24 -7.80 14.23
N ASN A 140 -1.13 -8.59 14.85
CA ASN A 140 -1.92 -9.60 14.13
C ASN A 140 -3.42 -9.25 14.05
N GLU A 141 -3.81 -8.10 14.51
CA GLU A 141 -5.20 -7.65 14.56
C GLU A 141 -5.29 -6.14 14.36
N TYR A 142 -6.16 -5.70 13.49
CA TYR A 142 -6.38 -4.30 13.15
C TYR A 142 -7.86 -3.92 13.31
N PRO A 143 -8.23 -2.95 14.16
CA PRO A 143 -7.37 -2.37 15.19
C PRO A 143 -7.06 -3.39 16.28
N THR A 144 -5.88 -3.31 16.89
CA THR A 144 -5.51 -4.20 17.99
C THR A 144 -6.21 -3.80 19.27
N SER A 145 -6.98 -4.70 19.85
CA SER A 145 -7.54 -4.49 21.19
C SER A 145 -6.47 -4.61 22.27
N ARG A 146 -6.61 -3.89 23.40
CA ARG A 146 -5.66 -3.98 24.52
C ARG A 146 -5.44 -5.43 24.98
N ALA A 147 -6.48 -6.23 24.99
CA ALA A 147 -6.40 -7.62 25.45
C ALA A 147 -5.59 -8.52 24.48
N ASN A 148 -5.54 -8.15 23.21
CA ASN A 148 -4.89 -8.93 22.15
C ASN A 148 -3.48 -8.45 21.80
N MET A 149 -3.00 -7.39 22.48
CA MET A 149 -1.61 -6.98 22.34
C MET A 149 -0.67 -8.09 22.78
N ARG A 150 0.33 -8.34 21.95
CA ARG A 150 1.32 -9.40 22.20
C ARG A 150 2.65 -8.82 22.63
N ASN A 151 3.35 -9.58 23.47
CA ASN A 151 4.78 -9.41 23.69
C ASN A 151 5.51 -10.68 23.23
N THR A 152 6.77 -10.55 22.95
CA THR A 152 7.61 -11.68 22.53
C THR A 152 8.44 -12.23 23.66
N SER A 153 8.87 -11.38 24.59
CA SER A 153 9.68 -11.79 25.73
C SER A 153 9.61 -10.77 26.86
N GLU A 154 9.93 -11.26 28.05
CA GLU A 154 10.18 -10.47 29.24
C GLU A 154 11.69 -10.25 29.35
N ASN A 155 12.12 -8.99 29.42
CA ASN A 155 13.52 -8.64 29.50
C ASN A 155 13.88 -8.15 30.90
N ALA A 156 14.94 -8.74 31.48
CA ALA A 156 15.62 -8.14 32.61
C ALA A 156 16.39 -6.92 32.13
N LEU A 157 16.19 -5.77 32.76
CA LEU A 157 16.90 -4.57 32.38
C LEU A 157 18.38 -4.69 32.75
N ALA A 158 19.27 -4.52 31.78
CA ALA A 158 20.70 -4.58 31.98
C ALA A 158 21.15 -3.47 32.95
N LYS A 159 22.07 -3.80 33.82
CA LYS A 159 22.59 -2.87 34.81
C LYS A 159 23.49 -1.76 34.25
N THR A 160 23.79 -1.80 32.97
CA THR A 160 24.88 -1.03 32.35
C THR A 160 24.44 0.32 31.75
N GLU A 161 23.19 0.57 31.60
CA GLU A 161 22.74 1.85 31.04
C GLU A 161 22.25 2.77 32.14
N GLY A 162 23.06 3.75 32.48
CA GLY A 162 22.84 4.88 33.34
C GLY A 162 21.85 4.61 34.49
N ASP A 163 22.34 4.52 35.69
CA ASP A 163 21.54 4.37 36.91
C ASP A 163 20.52 3.22 36.91
N ALA A 164 20.94 2.08 36.47
CA ALA A 164 20.18 0.83 36.60
C ALA A 164 19.92 0.42 38.06
N ASN A 165 20.37 1.16 39.02
CA ASN A 165 20.04 1.02 40.41
C ASN A 165 18.72 1.70 40.72
N VAL A 166 17.75 1.23 40.01
CA VAL A 166 16.38 1.36 40.33
C VAL A 166 16.19 0.99 41.77
N CYS A 167 15.91 1.92 42.63
CA CYS A 167 15.56 1.67 44.01
C CYS A 167 16.62 0.86 44.78
N SER A 168 17.86 1.08 44.55
CA SER A 168 18.93 0.15 44.95
C SER A 168 19.54 0.38 46.27
N SER A 169 18.95 1.06 47.18
CA SER A 169 19.52 1.10 48.51
C SER A 169 18.60 0.50 49.53
N GLY A 170 18.96 -0.60 50.12
CA GLY A 170 18.40 -1.14 51.36
C GLY A 170 18.42 -0.16 52.55
N THR A 171 18.72 1.08 52.27
CA THR A 171 18.78 2.20 53.22
C THR A 171 17.72 3.27 52.88
N GLN A 172 16.83 3.00 52.00
CA GLN A 172 15.82 4.01 51.69
C GLN A 172 14.79 4.14 52.81
N PRO A 173 14.81 5.23 53.52
CA PRO A 173 13.64 5.66 54.22
C PRO A 173 12.61 6.02 53.15
N SER A 174 11.38 5.91 53.49
CA SER A 174 10.12 6.34 52.86
C SER A 174 10.12 7.44 51.79
N ASN A 175 11.24 7.94 51.33
CA ASN A 175 11.38 8.93 50.25
C ASN A 175 11.80 8.23 48.98
N ALA A 176 10.82 8.00 48.16
CA ALA A 176 10.89 7.43 46.86
C ALA A 176 12.20 7.70 46.12
N ALA A 177 13.08 6.68 46.05
CA ALA A 177 14.10 6.68 45.05
C ALA A 177 13.39 6.61 43.67
N THR A 178 13.83 7.39 42.73
CA THR A 178 13.27 7.40 41.39
C THR A 178 14.18 6.62 40.49
N VAL A 179 13.58 5.75 39.67
CA VAL A 179 14.27 5.08 38.57
C VAL A 179 14.31 6.05 37.41
N LYS A 180 15.50 6.35 36.96
CA LYS A 180 15.68 7.08 35.70
C LYS A 180 16.33 6.16 34.70
N ARG A 181 15.69 5.95 33.58
CA ARG A 181 16.22 5.16 32.49
C ARG A 181 15.73 5.70 31.16
N ASN A 182 16.59 5.61 30.18
CA ASN A 182 16.28 5.94 28.80
C ASN A 182 15.74 4.72 28.07
N PHE A 183 14.71 4.92 27.28
CA PHE A 183 14.10 3.91 26.42
C PHE A 183 13.84 4.47 25.03
N ARG A 184 13.70 3.58 24.06
CA ARG A 184 13.36 3.97 22.70
C ARG A 184 12.45 2.91 22.06
N TRP A 185 11.18 3.24 21.88
CA TRP A 185 10.20 2.41 21.17
C TRP A 185 9.77 3.12 19.89
N ASN A 186 10.70 3.26 18.96
CA ASN A 186 10.52 4.00 17.71
C ASN A 186 10.79 3.15 16.46
N VAL A 187 11.11 1.88 16.61
CA VAL A 187 11.41 1.00 15.48
C VAL A 187 10.13 0.28 15.05
N VAL A 188 9.88 0.29 13.77
CA VAL A 188 8.78 -0.41 13.12
C VAL A 188 9.23 -0.98 11.79
N ALA A 189 8.82 -2.19 11.47
CA ALA A 189 8.88 -2.73 10.11
C ALA A 189 7.48 -2.72 9.52
N ILE A 190 7.41 -2.39 8.25
CA ILE A 190 6.16 -2.27 7.50
C ILE A 190 6.30 -3.07 6.22
N MET A 191 5.35 -3.96 5.97
CA MET A 191 5.13 -4.61 4.69
C MET A 191 3.88 -3.99 4.07
N LEU A 192 4.01 -3.46 2.87
CA LEU A 192 2.89 -2.88 2.12
C LEU A 192 2.22 -3.98 1.28
N HIS A 193 0.91 -4.05 1.33
CA HIS A 193 0.11 -4.95 0.50
C HIS A 193 -0.63 -4.16 -0.56
N VAL A 194 -0.30 -4.40 -1.82
CA VAL A 194 -0.94 -3.74 -2.97
C VAL A 194 -2.28 -4.42 -3.24
N LYS A 195 -3.37 -3.79 -2.86
CA LYS A 195 -4.73 -4.29 -3.15
C LYS A 195 -5.13 -4.05 -4.60
N LYS A 196 -4.77 -2.89 -5.10
CA LYS A 196 -5.04 -2.43 -6.47
C LYS A 196 -3.80 -1.72 -6.98
N PRO A 197 -3.42 -1.95 -8.23
CA PRO A 197 -2.30 -1.25 -8.82
C PRO A 197 -2.44 0.28 -8.72
N ILE A 198 -1.31 0.93 -8.52
CA ILE A 198 -1.19 2.38 -8.47
C ILE A 198 -1.10 2.89 -9.91
N LEU A 199 -1.87 3.93 -10.22
CA LEU A 199 -1.78 4.65 -11.49
C LEU A 199 -1.27 6.06 -11.19
N GLY A 200 -0.06 6.35 -11.64
CA GLY A 200 0.61 7.61 -11.36
C GLY A 200 1.08 7.68 -9.92
N GLN A 201 0.28 8.20 -9.01
CA GLN A 201 0.67 8.46 -7.62
C GLN A 201 -0.40 8.03 -6.61
N GLU A 202 0.03 7.50 -5.48
CA GLU A 202 -0.79 7.21 -4.30
C GLU A 202 -0.13 7.84 -3.07
N VAL A 203 -0.85 8.69 -2.37
CA VAL A 203 -0.35 9.36 -1.17
C VAL A 203 -0.87 8.62 0.06
N ILE A 204 0.04 8.16 0.91
CA ILE A 204 -0.28 7.64 2.23
C ILE A 204 -0.32 8.81 3.20
N PRO A 205 -1.51 9.19 3.71
CA PRO A 205 -1.62 10.29 4.64
C PRO A 205 -0.93 9.92 5.97
N SER A 206 -0.43 10.93 6.68
CA SER A 206 0.18 10.72 8.00
C SER A 206 -0.79 10.01 8.93
N THR A 207 -0.44 8.79 9.33
CA THR A 207 -1.32 7.86 10.04
C THR A 207 -0.54 7.13 11.14
N ILE A 208 -1.15 6.91 12.31
CA ILE A 208 -0.54 6.07 13.35
C ILE A 208 -0.60 4.61 12.89
N VAL A 209 0.56 3.99 12.71
CA VAL A 209 0.67 2.58 12.30
C VAL A 209 0.96 1.65 13.47
N ALA A 210 1.66 2.13 14.50
CA ALA A 210 1.97 1.35 15.69
C ALA A 210 1.84 2.20 16.95
N GLN A 211 1.40 1.55 18.03
CA GLN A 211 1.37 2.08 19.39
C GLN A 211 2.11 1.10 20.30
N ASN A 212 3.11 1.57 21.01
CA ASN A 212 3.89 0.76 21.95
C ASN A 212 3.46 1.03 23.37
N TYR A 213 3.48 -0.02 24.17
CA TYR A 213 3.13 -0.02 25.58
C TYR A 213 4.22 -0.74 26.37
N ALA A 214 4.50 -0.28 27.56
CA ALA A 214 5.50 -0.87 28.42
C ALA A 214 5.06 -0.86 29.88
N CYS A 215 5.57 -1.81 30.65
CA CYS A 215 5.52 -1.79 32.09
C CYS A 215 6.87 -2.21 32.67
N LEU A 216 7.22 -1.57 33.77
CA LEU A 216 8.37 -1.91 34.59
C LEU A 216 7.90 -2.52 35.89
N TYR A 217 8.58 -3.57 36.36
CA TYR A 217 8.19 -4.27 37.60
C TYR A 217 9.37 -4.99 38.22
N PHE A 218 9.23 -5.35 39.49
CA PHE A 218 10.17 -6.21 40.20
C PHE A 218 9.65 -7.64 40.25
N GLY A 219 10.57 -8.58 40.10
CA GLY A 219 10.29 -10.00 40.17
C GLY A 219 10.12 -10.68 38.83
N SER A 220 10.76 -11.83 38.66
CA SER A 220 10.63 -12.68 37.48
C SER A 220 9.30 -13.43 37.55
N GLY A 221 8.51 -13.37 36.52
CA GLY A 221 7.33 -14.21 36.47
C GLY A 221 6.16 -13.70 35.69
N GLY A 222 6.33 -12.66 34.92
CA GLY A 222 5.41 -12.30 33.86
C GLY A 222 4.02 -11.87 34.30
N SER A 223 3.90 -11.12 35.38
CA SER A 223 2.61 -10.68 35.91
C SER A 223 2.14 -9.31 35.40
N CYS A 224 2.83 -8.72 34.44
CA CYS A 224 2.34 -7.53 33.77
C CYS A 224 1.52 -7.90 32.55
N ASP A 225 0.26 -7.55 32.54
CA ASP A 225 -0.66 -7.75 31.43
C ASP A 225 -0.76 -6.48 30.55
N PRO A 226 -1.16 -6.59 29.28
CA PRO A 226 -1.31 -5.42 28.41
C PRO A 226 -2.18 -4.32 29.00
N GLY A 227 -3.23 -4.68 29.74
CA GLY A 227 -4.11 -3.73 30.43
C GLY A 227 -3.44 -2.90 31.53
N GLN A 228 -2.28 -3.34 32.03
CA GLN A 228 -1.51 -2.69 33.09
C GLN A 228 -0.35 -1.84 32.54
N ALA A 229 -0.01 -2.00 31.26
CA ALA A 229 1.07 -1.28 30.64
C ALA A 229 0.65 0.15 30.25
N ASP A 230 1.57 1.09 30.41
CA ASP A 230 1.40 2.47 29.97
C ASP A 230 1.71 2.58 28.48
N GLN A 231 0.97 3.40 27.75
CA GLN A 231 1.32 3.75 26.40
C GLN A 231 2.57 4.63 26.41
N VAL A 232 3.57 4.28 25.62
CA VAL A 232 4.86 4.95 25.66
C VAL A 232 5.21 5.63 24.34
N SER A 233 4.70 5.13 23.22
CA SER A 233 4.90 5.80 21.92
C SER A 233 3.80 5.55 20.91
N ASP A 234 3.68 6.53 19.98
CA ASP A 234 2.95 6.43 18.73
C ASP A 234 3.94 6.56 17.58
N ILE A 235 3.87 5.66 16.61
CA ILE A 235 4.66 5.72 15.38
C ILE A 235 3.73 6.12 14.25
N TRP A 236 4.04 7.27 13.65
CA TRP A 236 3.34 7.83 12.51
C TRP A 236 4.09 7.50 11.22
N PHE A 237 3.36 7.04 10.25
CA PHE A 237 3.87 6.72 8.92
C PHE A 237 3.16 7.56 7.87
N SER A 238 3.93 8.02 6.88
CA SER A 238 3.41 8.71 5.69
C SER A 238 4.30 8.40 4.51
N GLY A 239 3.84 8.69 3.31
CA GLY A 239 4.68 8.51 2.13
C GLY A 239 3.95 8.76 0.83
N THR A 240 4.70 8.64 -0.24
CA THR A 240 4.22 8.75 -1.60
C THR A 240 4.71 7.54 -2.39
N LEU A 241 3.76 6.78 -2.90
CA LEU A 241 4.05 5.67 -3.80
C LEU A 241 3.72 6.11 -5.22
N SER A 242 4.61 5.86 -6.15
CA SER A 242 4.38 6.18 -7.57
C SER A 242 4.57 4.94 -8.43
N ALA A 243 3.88 4.91 -9.55
CA ALA A 243 4.08 3.93 -10.60
C ALA A 243 3.86 4.66 -11.92
N PRO A 244 4.94 5.13 -12.54
CA PRO A 244 4.84 5.85 -13.80
C PRO A 244 4.30 4.91 -14.87
N LEU A 245 3.28 5.38 -15.56
CA LEU A 245 2.75 4.66 -16.71
C LEU A 245 3.57 5.01 -17.94
N SER A 246 4.19 4.02 -18.55
CA SER A 246 4.82 4.11 -19.85
C SER A 246 3.95 3.42 -20.88
N CYS A 247 3.46 4.19 -21.86
CA CYS A 247 2.77 3.65 -23.02
C CYS A 247 3.48 4.09 -24.29
N VAL A 248 3.65 3.15 -25.22
CA VAL A 248 4.22 3.40 -26.53
C VAL A 248 3.16 3.11 -27.60
N ILE A 249 2.97 4.05 -28.52
CA ILE A 249 2.06 3.90 -29.65
C ILE A 249 2.90 3.45 -30.86
N ASN A 250 2.45 2.40 -31.54
CA ASN A 250 3.07 1.83 -32.74
C ASN A 250 4.60 1.66 -32.59
N GLU A 251 5.04 1.16 -31.45
CA GLU A 251 6.47 0.98 -31.11
C GLU A 251 7.32 2.26 -31.33
N GLY A 252 6.69 3.44 -31.20
CA GLY A 252 7.34 4.74 -31.41
C GLY A 252 7.50 5.15 -32.89
N SER A 253 6.95 4.39 -33.82
CA SER A 253 7.04 4.66 -35.26
C SER A 253 5.78 5.32 -35.82
N THR A 254 5.92 6.05 -36.93
CA THR A 254 4.79 6.68 -37.61
C THR A 254 3.94 5.63 -38.35
N ILE A 255 2.62 5.77 -38.26
CA ILE A 255 1.67 4.97 -39.03
C ILE A 255 1.46 5.65 -40.39
N GLU A 256 1.92 5.04 -41.48
CA GLU A 256 1.75 5.57 -42.82
C GLU A 256 0.53 4.97 -43.51
N VAL A 257 -0.33 5.83 -44.07
CA VAL A 257 -1.54 5.42 -44.79
C VAL A 257 -1.50 5.90 -46.24
N GLU A 258 -1.26 4.98 -47.14
CA GLU A 258 -1.28 5.30 -48.55
C GLU A 258 -2.67 5.16 -49.16
N PHE A 259 -3.20 6.25 -49.72
CA PHE A 259 -4.48 6.29 -50.37
C PHE A 259 -4.43 5.89 -51.84
N GLY A 260 -3.24 5.85 -52.45
CA GLY A 260 -3.04 5.53 -53.84
C GLY A 260 -3.56 6.61 -54.82
N SER A 261 -3.73 6.24 -56.07
CA SER A 261 -4.20 7.17 -57.12
C SER A 261 -5.74 7.18 -57.20
N ILE A 262 -6.33 8.39 -57.12
CA ILE A 262 -7.77 8.60 -57.15
C ILE A 262 -8.10 9.58 -58.29
N VAL A 263 -9.08 9.25 -59.10
CA VAL A 263 -9.51 10.12 -60.19
C VAL A 263 -10.40 11.25 -59.64
N SER A 264 -10.03 12.51 -59.90
CA SER A 264 -10.73 13.69 -59.38
C SER A 264 -12.27 13.67 -59.59
N LYS A 265 -12.71 13.15 -60.75
CA LYS A 265 -14.15 13.01 -61.08
C LYS A 265 -14.91 12.02 -60.20
N GLN A 266 -14.22 11.22 -59.38
CA GLN A 266 -14.87 10.31 -58.44
C GLN A 266 -15.35 11.03 -57.16
N PHE A 267 -14.84 12.22 -56.85
CA PHE A 267 -15.31 13.08 -55.79
C PHE A 267 -16.58 13.79 -56.23
N VAL A 268 -17.77 13.20 -55.94
CA VAL A 268 -19.08 13.66 -56.42
C VAL A 268 -19.80 14.54 -55.42
N ILE A 269 -19.60 14.27 -54.15
CA ILE A 269 -20.30 14.95 -53.05
C ILE A 269 -19.27 15.43 -52.04
N LYS A 270 -19.35 16.70 -51.62
CA LYS A 270 -18.52 17.29 -50.61
C LYS A 270 -18.57 16.46 -49.32
N GLY A 271 -17.44 16.17 -48.71
CA GLY A 271 -17.27 15.45 -47.46
C GLY A 271 -17.58 13.93 -47.53
N GLN A 272 -17.88 13.39 -48.70
CA GLN A 272 -18.16 11.97 -48.89
C GLN A 272 -16.97 11.23 -49.59
N PRO A 273 -16.85 9.93 -49.31
CA PRO A 273 -15.86 9.11 -50.00
C PRO A 273 -15.97 9.17 -51.54
N PRO A 274 -14.89 9.08 -52.28
CA PRO A 274 -14.90 9.01 -53.72
C PRO A 274 -15.72 7.79 -54.19
N LYS A 275 -16.42 7.93 -55.29
CA LYS A 275 -17.27 6.85 -55.83
C LYS A 275 -16.42 5.62 -56.14
N ARG A 276 -16.82 4.45 -55.60
CA ARG A 276 -16.11 3.15 -55.77
C ARG A 276 -14.71 3.11 -55.13
N TYR A 277 -14.41 4.01 -54.20
CA TYR A 277 -13.18 3.98 -53.47
C TYR A 277 -13.32 3.10 -52.20
N ALA A 278 -12.33 2.23 -51.95
CA ALA A 278 -12.29 1.42 -50.74
C ALA A 278 -11.70 2.23 -49.59
N ILE A 279 -12.46 2.42 -48.52
CA ILE A 279 -11.98 3.08 -47.32
C ILE A 279 -10.80 2.28 -46.74
N LYS A 280 -9.77 2.96 -46.27
CA LYS A 280 -8.59 2.33 -45.70
C LYS A 280 -8.80 2.06 -44.21
N ASN A 281 -8.59 0.82 -43.78
CA ASN A 281 -8.51 0.46 -42.38
C ASN A 281 -7.10 0.76 -41.85
N VAL A 282 -7.03 1.30 -40.65
CA VAL A 282 -5.78 1.66 -39.99
C VAL A 282 -5.85 1.15 -38.56
N ASP A 283 -4.87 0.38 -38.18
CA ASP A 283 -4.73 -0.15 -36.83
C ASP A 283 -3.69 0.72 -36.06
N ILE A 284 -4.11 1.29 -34.95
CA ILE A 284 -3.25 2.04 -34.04
C ILE A 284 -2.93 1.11 -32.88
N ALA A 285 -1.80 0.42 -32.98
CA ALA A 285 -1.32 -0.46 -31.91
C ALA A 285 -0.69 0.37 -30.80
N TYR A 286 -0.85 -0.08 -29.58
CA TYR A 286 -0.18 0.49 -28.41
C TYR A 286 0.20 -0.61 -27.43
N HIS A 287 1.23 -0.35 -26.66
CA HIS A 287 1.69 -1.18 -25.56
C HIS A 287 1.93 -0.30 -24.34
N CYS A 288 1.44 -0.74 -23.19
CA CYS A 288 1.69 -0.09 -21.90
C CYS A 288 2.38 -1.10 -20.96
N ASP A 289 3.46 -0.67 -20.33
CA ASP A 289 4.28 -1.54 -19.47
C ASP A 289 3.55 -1.99 -18.20
N ASP A 290 2.46 -1.32 -17.82
CA ASP A 290 1.68 -1.64 -16.64
C ASP A 290 0.30 -2.19 -16.99
N ASN A 291 0.10 -3.49 -16.72
CA ASN A 291 -1.17 -4.20 -16.92
C ASN A 291 -2.33 -3.66 -16.03
N ALA A 292 -2.01 -2.84 -15.04
CA ALA A 292 -3.00 -2.21 -14.17
C ALA A 292 -3.96 -1.28 -14.91
N VAL A 293 -3.56 -0.84 -16.07
CA VAL A 293 -4.28 0.11 -16.89
C VAL A 293 -5.42 -0.53 -17.69
N GLY A 294 -5.41 -1.84 -17.83
CA GLY A 294 -6.24 -2.61 -18.78
C GLY A 294 -7.76 -2.51 -18.65
N ASN A 295 -8.30 -1.90 -17.60
CA ASN A 295 -9.74 -1.81 -17.38
C ASN A 295 -10.17 -0.45 -16.82
N THR A 296 -9.48 0.62 -17.15
CA THR A 296 -9.81 1.91 -16.57
C THR A 296 -10.23 2.89 -17.63
N ASP A 297 -11.38 3.54 -17.40
CA ASP A 297 -11.80 4.78 -18.07
C ASP A 297 -10.80 5.93 -17.89
N ARG A 298 -9.56 5.62 -17.49
CA ARG A 298 -8.53 6.58 -17.12
C ARG A 298 -7.52 6.86 -18.21
N ILE A 299 -7.44 6.00 -19.23
CA ILE A 299 -6.63 6.27 -20.42
C ILE A 299 -7.57 6.74 -21.50
N LYS A 300 -7.18 7.81 -22.14
CA LYS A 300 -7.86 8.27 -23.33
C LYS A 300 -6.88 8.34 -24.50
N LEU A 301 -7.31 7.81 -25.63
CA LEU A 301 -6.65 7.98 -26.91
C LEU A 301 -7.46 8.96 -27.75
N THR A 302 -6.82 9.98 -28.28
CA THR A 302 -7.44 11.02 -29.07
C THR A 302 -6.66 11.25 -30.36
N LEU A 303 -7.33 11.81 -31.38
CA LEU A 303 -6.71 12.20 -32.65
C LEU A 303 -6.80 13.70 -32.83
N THR A 304 -5.73 14.32 -33.28
CA THR A 304 -5.68 15.75 -33.61
C THR A 304 -5.08 15.97 -34.99
N ALA A 305 -5.78 16.65 -35.85
CA ALA A 305 -5.27 17.03 -37.16
C ALA A 305 -4.25 18.16 -37.05
N ASP A 306 -3.01 17.95 -37.50
CA ASP A 306 -1.93 18.89 -37.30
C ASP A 306 -2.12 20.20 -38.09
N GLN A 307 -2.75 20.15 -39.25
CA GLN A 307 -3.13 21.32 -40.06
C GLN A 307 -4.53 21.85 -39.68
N GLY A 308 -5.12 21.32 -38.63
CA GLY A 308 -6.49 21.63 -38.21
C GLY A 308 -7.55 20.91 -39.06
N VAL A 309 -8.81 21.21 -38.76
CA VAL A 309 -9.97 20.59 -39.43
C VAL A 309 -10.58 21.51 -40.47
N ALA A 310 -11.20 20.93 -41.49
CA ALA A 310 -11.82 21.67 -42.59
C ALA A 310 -13.03 22.52 -42.16
N ASP A 311 -13.74 22.07 -41.12
CA ASP A 311 -14.90 22.76 -40.55
C ASP A 311 -14.92 22.51 -39.04
N SER A 312 -14.80 23.55 -38.24
CA SER A 312 -14.79 23.47 -36.79
C SER A 312 -16.10 23.03 -36.17
N SER A 313 -17.23 23.20 -36.87
CA SER A 313 -18.54 22.75 -36.43
C SER A 313 -18.75 21.25 -36.65
N THR A 314 -17.99 20.65 -37.56
CA THR A 314 -17.97 19.23 -37.90
C THR A 314 -16.55 18.73 -38.09
N PRO A 315 -15.78 18.55 -36.99
CA PRO A 315 -14.34 18.42 -37.03
C PRO A 315 -13.86 17.01 -37.45
N TYR A 316 -14.50 16.37 -38.41
CA TYR A 316 -14.19 14.99 -38.85
C TYR A 316 -13.23 14.89 -40.03
N ILE A 317 -12.88 16.02 -40.64
CA ILE A 317 -12.06 16.07 -41.86
C ILE A 317 -10.77 16.83 -41.57
N ALA A 318 -9.64 16.14 -41.55
CA ALA A 318 -8.33 16.75 -41.43
C ALA A 318 -8.00 17.55 -42.69
N LYS A 319 -7.46 18.76 -42.53
CA LYS A 319 -6.82 19.51 -43.64
C LYS A 319 -5.53 18.82 -44.07
N LEU A 320 -5.18 19.01 -45.34
CA LEU A 320 -3.93 18.55 -45.91
C LEU A 320 -2.96 19.70 -46.10
N LEU A 321 -1.68 19.38 -46.21
CA LEU A 321 -0.64 20.36 -46.54
C LEU A 321 -0.89 20.95 -47.92
N ASP A 322 -0.89 22.28 -48.02
CA ASP A 322 -1.05 23.05 -49.24
C ASP A 322 -2.26 22.71 -50.13
N ARG A 323 -3.32 22.16 -49.46
CA ARG A 323 -4.54 21.73 -50.17
C ARG A 323 -5.81 22.10 -49.37
N ASP A 324 -6.60 23.05 -49.89
CA ASP A 324 -7.87 23.42 -49.29
C ASP A 324 -9.08 22.71 -49.93
N ASP A 325 -8.89 22.10 -51.09
CA ASP A 325 -9.96 21.42 -51.89
C ASP A 325 -10.12 19.93 -51.53
N LEU A 326 -9.21 19.39 -50.70
CA LEU A 326 -9.17 17.98 -50.32
C LEU A 326 -8.86 17.85 -48.83
N GLY A 327 -9.39 16.83 -48.19
CA GLY A 327 -9.10 16.47 -46.80
C GLY A 327 -9.20 14.98 -46.59
N VAL A 328 -8.88 14.53 -45.39
CA VAL A 328 -9.03 13.14 -44.98
C VAL A 328 -10.08 13.06 -43.87
N ARG A 329 -11.15 12.28 -44.11
CA ARG A 329 -12.17 11.99 -43.14
C ARG A 329 -11.85 10.70 -42.44
N VAL A 330 -12.08 10.69 -41.12
CA VAL A 330 -11.80 9.55 -40.24
C VAL A 330 -13.08 9.06 -39.56
N TYR A 331 -13.22 7.74 -39.49
CA TYR A 331 -14.29 7.04 -38.82
C TYR A 331 -13.69 6.03 -37.83
N ASP A 332 -14.45 5.66 -36.81
CA ASP A 332 -14.14 4.53 -35.95
C ASP A 332 -14.48 3.18 -36.64
N GLU A 333 -14.26 2.08 -35.96
CA GLU A 333 -14.57 0.72 -36.48
C GLU A 333 -16.08 0.50 -36.73
N HIS A 334 -16.96 1.30 -36.14
CA HIS A 334 -18.41 1.27 -36.31
C HIS A 334 -18.89 2.26 -37.38
N SER A 335 -17.97 2.83 -38.16
CA SER A 335 -18.26 3.84 -39.18
C SER A 335 -18.89 5.14 -38.64
N GLN A 336 -18.66 5.45 -37.35
CA GLN A 336 -19.02 6.73 -36.76
C GLN A 336 -17.91 7.76 -37.01
N ASN A 337 -18.30 9.02 -37.16
CA ASN A 337 -17.32 10.09 -37.36
C ASN A 337 -16.43 10.31 -36.13
N VAL A 338 -15.15 10.41 -36.36
CA VAL A 338 -14.16 10.74 -35.34
C VAL A 338 -13.82 12.22 -35.43
N ALA A 339 -14.00 12.96 -34.34
CA ALA A 339 -13.52 14.33 -34.23
C ALA A 339 -11.99 14.36 -34.16
N LEU A 340 -11.38 15.21 -34.99
CA LEU A 340 -9.92 15.33 -35.13
C LEU A 340 -9.38 16.61 -34.46
N ASP A 341 -10.06 17.08 -33.43
CA ASP A 341 -9.71 18.20 -32.59
C ASP A 341 -9.30 17.79 -31.16
N GLY A 342 -9.13 16.49 -30.92
CA GLY A 342 -8.77 15.95 -29.61
C GLY A 342 -9.97 15.72 -28.68
N THR A 343 -11.21 15.93 -29.14
CA THR A 343 -12.42 15.78 -28.29
C THR A 343 -13.03 14.37 -28.34
N TYR A 344 -12.77 13.61 -29.41
CA TYR A 344 -13.25 12.23 -29.51
C TYR A 344 -12.32 11.30 -28.77
N GLU A 345 -12.86 10.59 -27.77
CA GLU A 345 -12.10 9.65 -26.93
C GLU A 345 -12.39 8.22 -27.38
N PHE A 346 -11.35 7.50 -27.78
CA PHE A 346 -11.46 6.09 -28.07
C PHE A 346 -11.42 5.27 -26.77
N PRO A 347 -12.25 4.22 -26.66
CA PRO A 347 -12.13 3.26 -25.59
C PRO A 347 -10.79 2.51 -25.75
N VAL A 348 -10.02 2.47 -24.67
CA VAL A 348 -8.73 1.77 -24.60
C VAL A 348 -8.91 0.47 -23.84
N THR A 349 -8.60 -0.64 -24.49
CA THR A 349 -8.63 -1.99 -23.91
C THR A 349 -7.31 -2.67 -24.14
N MET A 350 -6.77 -3.37 -23.15
CA MET A 350 -5.50 -4.07 -23.23
C MET A 350 -5.66 -5.54 -22.87
N ASP A 351 -4.80 -6.36 -23.45
CA ASP A 351 -4.64 -7.75 -23.06
C ASP A 351 -3.82 -7.86 -21.75
N ALA A 352 -3.60 -9.10 -21.30
CA ALA A 352 -2.83 -9.38 -20.08
C ALA A 352 -1.33 -8.99 -20.20
N GLN A 353 -0.85 -8.69 -21.39
CA GLN A 353 0.51 -8.26 -21.68
C GLN A 353 0.62 -6.76 -21.91
N GLY A 354 -0.46 -5.99 -21.71
CA GLY A 354 -0.47 -4.55 -21.91
C GLY A 354 -0.62 -4.09 -23.36
N ASN A 355 -0.93 -4.98 -24.31
CA ASN A 355 -1.11 -4.62 -25.71
C ASN A 355 -2.57 -4.30 -26.01
N GLY A 356 -2.76 -3.33 -26.89
CA GLY A 356 -4.07 -2.98 -27.41
C GLY A 356 -4.01 -2.40 -28.81
N VAL A 357 -5.20 -2.30 -29.43
CA VAL A 357 -5.33 -1.75 -30.79
C VAL A 357 -6.62 -0.94 -30.87
N VAL A 358 -6.51 0.29 -31.34
CA VAL A 358 -7.64 1.10 -31.78
C VAL A 358 -7.73 1.00 -33.31
N LYS A 359 -8.89 0.63 -33.82
CA LYS A 359 -9.16 0.51 -35.26
C LYS A 359 -9.91 1.73 -35.75
N ILE A 360 -9.38 2.36 -36.78
CA ILE A 360 -10.00 3.47 -37.46
C ILE A 360 -10.10 3.22 -38.97
N GLN A 361 -10.89 4.03 -39.62
CA GLN A 361 -11.04 4.04 -41.07
C GLN A 361 -10.72 5.44 -41.60
N ALA A 362 -9.95 5.55 -42.63
CA ALA A 362 -9.57 6.82 -43.23
C ALA A 362 -9.87 6.85 -44.74
N VAL A 363 -10.33 8.00 -45.25
CA VAL A 363 -10.68 8.18 -46.62
C VAL A 363 -10.49 9.62 -47.06
N PRO A 364 -9.90 9.89 -48.26
CA PRO A 364 -9.87 11.24 -48.84
C PRO A 364 -11.25 11.69 -49.26
N VAL A 365 -11.57 12.97 -49.02
CA VAL A 365 -12.84 13.58 -49.37
C VAL A 365 -12.62 14.98 -49.94
N SER A 366 -13.51 15.42 -50.84
CA SER A 366 -13.52 16.82 -51.28
C SER A 366 -14.04 17.70 -50.14
N THR A 367 -13.36 18.82 -49.87
CA THR A 367 -13.78 19.85 -48.90
C THR A 367 -14.67 20.92 -49.58
N THR A 368 -14.78 20.88 -50.92
CA THR A 368 -15.58 21.80 -51.72
C THR A 368 -16.66 21.05 -52.54
N ASN A 369 -17.53 21.77 -53.20
CA ASN A 369 -18.53 21.20 -54.12
C ASN A 369 -17.93 20.94 -55.54
N ALA A 370 -16.69 21.33 -55.79
CA ALA A 370 -16.01 21.06 -57.01
C ALA A 370 -15.12 19.80 -56.92
N SER A 371 -14.81 19.17 -58.03
CA SER A 371 -13.83 18.09 -58.05
C SER A 371 -12.44 18.64 -57.66
N PRO A 372 -11.70 17.98 -56.79
CA PRO A 372 -10.37 18.42 -56.40
C PRO A 372 -9.41 18.52 -57.57
N ALA A 373 -8.49 19.48 -57.50
CA ALA A 373 -7.44 19.62 -58.52
C ALA A 373 -6.54 18.38 -58.55
N PRO A 374 -6.00 17.99 -59.74
CA PRO A 374 -4.98 16.95 -59.79
C PRO A 374 -3.71 17.34 -59.06
N GLY A 375 -3.08 16.39 -58.42
CA GLY A 375 -1.81 16.60 -57.70
C GLY A 375 -1.63 15.65 -56.52
N ARG A 376 -0.45 15.68 -55.93
CA ARG A 376 -0.16 14.96 -54.67
C ARG A 376 -0.84 15.63 -53.50
N PHE A 377 -1.07 14.84 -52.48
CA PHE A 377 -1.58 15.35 -51.22
C PHE A 377 -0.99 14.54 -50.08
N GLU A 378 -0.77 15.21 -48.95
CA GLU A 378 -0.29 14.63 -47.71
C GLU A 378 -0.82 15.44 -46.53
N GLY A 379 -0.86 14.82 -45.36
CA GLY A 379 -1.27 15.48 -44.12
C GLY A 379 -1.02 14.57 -42.95
N ASN A 380 -0.97 15.12 -41.77
CA ASN A 380 -0.67 14.41 -40.55
C ASN A 380 -1.83 14.51 -39.53
N VAL A 381 -2.01 13.43 -38.83
CA VAL A 381 -2.89 13.37 -37.67
C VAL A 381 -2.09 12.81 -36.47
N THR A 382 -1.98 13.58 -35.43
CA THR A 382 -1.30 13.17 -34.21
C THR A 382 -2.22 12.30 -33.37
N VAL A 383 -1.70 11.13 -32.98
CA VAL A 383 -2.32 10.24 -31.99
C VAL A 383 -1.76 10.62 -30.62
N LYS A 384 -2.64 10.89 -29.67
CA LYS A 384 -2.25 11.22 -28.30
C LYS A 384 -2.91 10.25 -27.33
N MET A 385 -2.12 9.74 -26.39
CA MET A 385 -2.60 8.94 -25.28
C MET A 385 -2.34 9.71 -23.98
N ASP A 386 -3.37 9.98 -23.23
CA ASP A 386 -3.31 10.71 -21.96
C ASP A 386 -3.91 9.86 -20.83
N LEU A 387 -3.35 10.02 -19.62
CA LEU A 387 -3.94 9.56 -18.37
C LEU A 387 -4.93 10.59 -17.84
N ARG A 388 -6.05 10.13 -17.29
CA ARG A 388 -7.02 10.97 -16.57
C ARG A 388 -6.72 11.01 -15.09
#